data_55a4ad97c161baa6ee69f4d5e46d28a4
#
_entry.id   55a4ad97c161baa6ee69f4d5e46d28a4
#
_cell.length_a   1.000
_cell.length_b   1.000
_cell.length_c   1.000
_cell.angle_alpha   90.00
_cell.angle_beta   90.00
_cell.angle_gamma   90.00
#
_symmetry.space_group_name_H-M   'P 1'
#
loop_
_entity.id
_entity.type
_entity.pdbx_description
1 polymer ?
#
loop_
_entity_poly.entity_id
_entity_poly.type
_entity_poly.pdbx_seq_one_letter_code
_entity_poly.pdbx_strand_id
1 'polypeptide(L)'
;MDAKIHVSRLSGTATVPPSKSAAHRAVLCAALADGTSHITNIEYSKDIRATLGAAAQLGAKITEEPHSLTIKGHGTAGGFVTVTRPVFCNESGSTLRFMIPLFSLTAQKVRFTGAGRLFDRPQAVYQMLFDRQGLHFEQTPEGITIFGRLRPGGFTLPGDVSSQFISGLLFAAPLMDSESSIEVLPPYESHSYVDLTIDAMQQFGVKVSARARKNGSMMYLSLIHI
;
A
#
# COMPACT_ATOMS: atom_id res chain seq x y z
N MET A 1 24.46 9.46 -18.51
CA MET A 1 24.68 8.41 -19.54
C MET A 1 23.72 8.71 -20.65
N ASP A 2 24.21 9.05 -21.83
CA ASP A 2 23.39 9.35 -22.98
C ASP A 2 23.27 8.12 -23.87
N ALA A 3 22.06 7.78 -24.31
CA ALA A 3 21.80 6.67 -25.21
C ALA A 3 21.39 7.20 -26.58
N LYS A 4 22.06 6.78 -27.64
CA LYS A 4 21.69 7.08 -29.02
C LYS A 4 20.90 5.90 -29.58
N ILE A 5 19.63 6.15 -29.89
CA ILE A 5 18.73 5.14 -30.45
C ILE A 5 18.69 5.31 -31.96
N HIS A 6 19.00 4.26 -32.71
CA HIS A 6 18.85 4.22 -34.15
C HIS A 6 17.52 3.54 -34.50
N VAL A 7 16.81 4.14 -35.48
CA VAL A 7 15.58 3.54 -36.01
C VAL A 7 15.93 2.22 -36.69
N SER A 8 15.32 1.13 -36.23
CA SER A 8 15.48 -0.21 -36.79
C SER A 8 14.18 -1.01 -36.68
N ARG A 9 14.01 -2.01 -37.54
CA ARG A 9 12.91 -2.98 -37.35
C ARG A 9 13.27 -3.87 -36.16
N LEU A 10 12.37 -3.90 -35.16
CA LEU A 10 12.49 -4.79 -34.03
C LEU A 10 11.77 -6.11 -34.38
N SER A 11 12.44 -7.24 -34.13
CA SER A 11 11.89 -8.59 -34.27
C SER A 11 12.48 -9.48 -33.16
N GLY A 12 11.70 -10.41 -32.66
CA GLY A 12 12.13 -11.35 -31.61
C GLY A 12 11.18 -11.33 -30.42
N THR A 13 11.53 -12.13 -29.42
CA THR A 13 10.81 -12.25 -28.16
C THR A 13 11.68 -11.74 -27.00
N ALA A 14 11.10 -10.92 -26.13
CA ALA A 14 11.78 -10.47 -24.91
C ALA A 14 11.01 -10.97 -23.68
N THR A 15 11.72 -11.54 -22.73
CA THR A 15 11.16 -11.85 -21.41
C THR A 15 11.25 -10.61 -20.54
N VAL A 16 10.11 -10.13 -20.06
CA VAL A 16 10.05 -8.98 -19.16
C VAL A 16 10.11 -9.44 -17.70
N PRO A 17 10.73 -8.65 -16.80
CA PRO A 17 10.73 -8.96 -15.38
C PRO A 17 9.30 -8.88 -14.80
N PRO A 18 9.01 -9.59 -13.70
CA PRO A 18 7.74 -9.49 -12.99
C PRO A 18 7.39 -8.05 -12.57
N SER A 19 6.11 -7.72 -12.58
CA SER A 19 5.64 -6.40 -12.17
C SER A 19 5.85 -6.17 -10.68
N LYS A 20 6.77 -5.27 -10.32
CA LYS A 20 7.00 -4.84 -8.94
C LYS A 20 5.72 -4.27 -8.30
N SER A 21 4.94 -3.51 -9.07
CA SER A 21 3.70 -2.90 -8.60
C SER A 21 2.61 -3.93 -8.27
N ALA A 22 2.53 -5.01 -9.02
CA ALA A 22 1.63 -6.14 -8.72
C ALA A 22 2.15 -6.93 -7.51
N ALA A 23 3.46 -7.17 -7.43
CA ALA A 23 4.08 -7.91 -6.34
C ALA A 23 3.83 -7.26 -4.97
N HIS A 24 4.00 -5.93 -4.83
CA HIS A 24 3.67 -5.22 -3.58
C HIS A 24 2.24 -5.48 -3.13
N ARG A 25 1.29 -5.45 -4.06
CA ARG A 25 -0.14 -5.62 -3.78
C ARG A 25 -0.48 -7.05 -3.39
N ALA A 26 0.04 -8.02 -4.14
CA ALA A 26 -0.16 -9.44 -3.84
C ALA A 26 0.40 -9.79 -2.45
N VAL A 27 1.60 -9.31 -2.12
CA VAL A 27 2.22 -9.51 -0.79
C VAL A 27 1.35 -8.92 0.32
N LEU A 28 0.83 -7.70 0.14
CA LEU A 28 0.00 -7.06 1.16
C LEU A 28 -1.35 -7.75 1.33
N CYS A 29 -2.04 -8.05 0.23
CA CYS A 29 -3.30 -8.79 0.30
C CYS A 29 -3.10 -10.16 0.98
N ALA A 30 -2.06 -10.90 0.61
CA ALA A 30 -1.73 -12.19 1.24
C ALA A 30 -1.38 -12.06 2.72
N ALA A 31 -0.68 -10.99 3.11
CA ALA A 31 -0.31 -10.74 4.51
C ALA A 31 -1.51 -10.39 5.39
N LEU A 32 -2.52 -9.74 4.83
CA LEU A 32 -3.73 -9.29 5.53
C LEU A 32 -4.86 -10.33 5.49
N ALA A 33 -4.82 -11.28 4.55
CA ALA A 33 -5.85 -12.30 4.40
C ALA A 33 -5.81 -13.36 5.50
N ASP A 34 -6.93 -14.04 5.70
CA ASP A 34 -6.98 -15.27 6.47
C ASP A 34 -6.41 -16.44 5.64
N GLY A 35 -5.62 -17.30 6.27
CA GLY A 35 -5.09 -18.50 5.64
C GLY A 35 -3.71 -18.33 5.00
N THR A 36 -3.41 -19.19 4.02
CA THR A 36 -2.09 -19.27 3.39
C THR A 36 -2.21 -19.05 1.89
N SER A 37 -1.39 -18.14 1.37
CA SER A 37 -1.32 -17.79 -0.05
C SER A 37 0.03 -18.18 -0.62
N HIS A 38 0.05 -18.62 -1.87
CA HIS A 38 1.26 -18.91 -2.63
C HIS A 38 1.37 -17.95 -3.81
N ILE A 39 2.45 -17.17 -3.85
CA ILE A 39 2.73 -16.17 -4.88
C ILE A 39 3.90 -16.66 -5.71
N THR A 40 3.70 -16.79 -7.02
CA THR A 40 4.72 -17.20 -7.99
C THR A 40 5.17 -16.04 -8.86
N ASN A 41 6.24 -16.22 -9.60
CA ASN A 41 6.80 -15.23 -10.52
C ASN A 41 7.08 -13.89 -9.82
N ILE A 42 7.79 -13.95 -8.70
CA ILE A 42 8.22 -12.78 -7.94
C ILE A 42 9.72 -12.56 -8.05
N GLU A 43 10.13 -11.30 -8.08
CA GLU A 43 11.54 -10.89 -8.01
C GLU A 43 11.76 -10.08 -6.72
N TYR A 44 12.79 -10.47 -5.97
CA TYR A 44 13.10 -9.87 -4.66
C TYR A 44 13.96 -8.60 -4.77
N SER A 45 13.40 -7.56 -5.35
CA SER A 45 14.03 -6.23 -5.29
C SER A 45 14.14 -5.72 -3.85
N LYS A 46 15.01 -4.73 -3.61
CA LYS A 46 15.13 -4.06 -2.30
C LYS A 46 13.77 -3.54 -1.78
N ASP A 47 12.92 -3.06 -2.69
CA ASP A 47 11.60 -2.54 -2.35
C ASP A 47 10.64 -3.66 -1.93
N ILE A 48 10.65 -4.79 -2.64
CA ILE A 48 9.84 -5.96 -2.28
C ILE A 48 10.28 -6.52 -0.93
N ARG A 49 11.61 -6.63 -0.68
CA ARG A 49 12.11 -7.06 0.64
C ARG A 49 11.69 -6.12 1.76
N ALA A 50 11.65 -4.82 1.52
CA ALA A 50 11.13 -3.86 2.50
C ALA A 50 9.63 -4.10 2.79
N THR A 51 8.83 -4.39 1.75
CA THR A 51 7.40 -4.72 1.94
C THR A 51 7.21 -6.03 2.70
N LEU A 52 8.00 -7.06 2.38
CA LEU A 52 7.97 -8.35 3.12
C LEU A 52 8.32 -8.15 4.60
N GLY A 53 9.38 -7.37 4.87
CA GLY A 53 9.78 -7.03 6.24
C GLY A 53 8.71 -6.27 7.03
N ALA A 54 8.01 -5.35 6.37
CA ALA A 54 6.90 -4.61 6.97
C ALA A 54 5.65 -5.51 7.16
N ALA A 55 5.33 -6.37 6.20
CA ALA A 55 4.24 -7.34 6.30
C ALA A 55 4.45 -8.34 7.45
N ALA A 56 5.69 -8.80 7.63
CA ALA A 56 6.05 -9.65 8.78
C ALA A 56 5.86 -8.93 10.12
N GLN A 57 6.10 -7.61 10.18
CA GLN A 57 5.83 -6.81 11.39
C GLN A 57 4.33 -6.58 11.65
N LEU A 58 3.46 -6.73 10.64
CA LEU A 58 2.01 -6.79 10.83
C LEU A 58 1.53 -8.17 11.30
N GLY A 59 2.40 -9.18 11.36
CA GLY A 59 2.09 -10.51 11.88
C GLY A 59 2.07 -11.63 10.83
N ALA A 60 2.29 -11.33 9.56
CA ALA A 60 2.36 -12.35 8.52
C ALA A 60 3.61 -13.24 8.67
N LYS A 61 3.45 -14.55 8.43
CA LYS A 61 4.57 -15.49 8.37
C LYS A 61 4.93 -15.76 6.91
N ILE A 62 6.18 -15.49 6.56
CA ILE A 62 6.63 -15.48 5.17
C ILE A 62 7.74 -16.52 5.00
N THR A 63 7.60 -17.39 3.99
CA THR A 63 8.63 -18.33 3.53
C THR A 63 9.00 -17.99 2.10
N GLU A 64 10.27 -17.67 1.87
CA GLU A 64 10.79 -17.27 0.57
C GLU A 64 11.42 -18.49 -0.15
N GLU A 65 11.18 -18.58 -1.47
CA GLU A 65 11.81 -19.48 -2.41
C GLU A 65 12.36 -18.66 -3.61
N PRO A 66 13.19 -19.18 -4.49
CA PRO A 66 13.89 -18.35 -5.50
C PRO A 66 13.02 -17.42 -6.34
N HIS A 67 11.83 -17.85 -6.76
CA HIS A 67 10.89 -17.07 -7.58
C HIS A 67 9.45 -17.15 -7.10
N SER A 68 9.25 -17.65 -5.88
CA SER A 68 7.94 -17.78 -5.26
C SER A 68 8.05 -17.51 -3.76
N LEU A 69 6.91 -17.26 -3.14
CA LEU A 69 6.82 -17.14 -1.69
C LEU A 69 5.48 -17.66 -1.19
N THR A 70 5.50 -18.19 0.02
CA THR A 70 4.32 -18.60 0.74
C THR A 70 4.11 -17.64 1.90
N ILE A 71 2.92 -17.05 2.01
CA ILE A 71 2.55 -16.13 3.08
C ILE A 71 1.37 -16.75 3.82
N LYS A 72 1.57 -17.03 5.13
CA LYS A 72 0.47 -17.21 6.05
C LYS A 72 0.08 -15.84 6.59
N GLY A 73 -1.07 -15.35 6.17
CA GLY A 73 -1.55 -14.04 6.53
C GLY A 73 -1.91 -13.95 8.01
N HIS A 74 -1.99 -12.72 8.50
CA HIS A 74 -2.34 -12.44 9.87
C HIS A 74 -3.84 -12.62 10.13
N GLY A 75 -4.66 -12.35 9.11
CA GLY A 75 -6.11 -12.35 9.21
C GLY A 75 -6.67 -11.19 10.03
N THR A 76 -7.99 -11.14 10.09
CA THR A 76 -8.72 -10.11 10.85
C THR A 76 -8.98 -10.51 12.31
N ALA A 77 -9.06 -11.81 12.60
CA ALA A 77 -9.44 -12.33 13.91
C ALA A 77 -8.34 -12.26 14.99
N GLY A 78 -7.07 -12.17 14.60
CA GLY A 78 -5.93 -12.22 15.52
C GLY A 78 -5.57 -10.91 16.21
N GLY A 79 -6.14 -9.78 15.78
CA GLY A 79 -5.69 -8.44 16.20
C GLY A 79 -4.24 -8.15 15.73
N PHE A 80 -3.83 -6.91 15.72
CA PHE A 80 -2.48 -6.55 15.30
C PHE A 80 -1.43 -6.87 16.35
N VAL A 81 -0.27 -7.37 15.92
CA VAL A 81 0.86 -7.66 16.81
C VAL A 81 1.51 -6.38 17.33
N THR A 82 2.23 -6.49 18.45
CA THR A 82 2.99 -5.35 18.97
C THR A 82 4.16 -5.01 18.06
N VAL A 83 4.23 -3.76 17.64
CA VAL A 83 5.33 -3.23 16.81
C VAL A 83 6.50 -2.89 17.72
N THR A 84 7.57 -3.68 17.65
CA THR A 84 8.72 -3.57 18.57
C THR A 84 9.93 -2.86 17.98
N ARG A 85 9.93 -2.61 16.68
CA ARG A 85 11.06 -1.98 15.95
C ARG A 85 10.57 -1.08 14.85
N PRO A 86 11.37 -0.11 14.38
CA PRO A 86 11.02 0.73 13.24
C PRO A 86 10.72 -0.11 11.99
N VAL A 87 9.75 0.37 11.19
CA VAL A 87 9.40 -0.24 9.91
C VAL A 87 10.34 0.32 8.85
N PHE A 88 11.25 -0.52 8.37
CA PHE A 88 12.22 -0.11 7.36
C PHE A 88 11.62 -0.22 5.94
N CYS A 89 11.50 0.91 5.26
CA CYS A 89 10.89 1.01 3.92
C CYS A 89 11.92 1.05 2.78
N ASN A 90 13.23 0.96 3.06
CA ASN A 90 14.29 1.21 2.10
C ASN A 90 14.08 2.57 1.39
N GLU A 91 14.13 2.65 0.07
CA GLU A 91 13.75 3.82 -0.72
C GLU A 91 12.37 3.66 -1.39
N SER A 92 11.56 2.72 -0.90
CA SER A 92 10.27 2.35 -1.46
C SER A 92 9.13 3.26 -1.01
N GLY A 93 8.72 4.17 -1.89
CA GLY A 93 7.51 4.97 -1.67
C GLY A 93 6.23 4.14 -1.59
N SER A 94 6.16 3.01 -2.31
CA SER A 94 5.02 2.08 -2.24
C SER A 94 4.92 1.45 -0.86
N THR A 95 6.03 0.89 -0.34
CA THR A 95 6.05 0.31 1.01
C THR A 95 5.63 1.34 2.05
N LEU A 96 6.24 2.53 2.04
CA LEU A 96 5.92 3.58 3.00
C LEU A 96 4.44 3.96 2.97
N ARG A 97 3.92 4.31 1.78
CA ARG A 97 2.55 4.83 1.64
C ARG A 97 1.48 3.78 1.82
N PHE A 98 1.75 2.52 1.52
CA PHE A 98 0.79 1.44 1.80
C PHE A 98 0.77 1.09 3.28
N MET A 99 1.92 1.15 3.96
CA MET A 99 2.04 0.73 5.35
C MET A 99 1.58 1.78 6.37
N ILE A 100 1.68 3.08 6.08
CA ILE A 100 1.26 4.13 7.02
C ILE A 100 -0.20 3.92 7.51
N PRO A 101 -1.22 3.82 6.64
CA PRO A 101 -2.58 3.59 7.11
C PRO A 101 -2.77 2.23 7.77
N LEU A 102 -2.11 1.18 7.31
CA LEU A 102 -2.20 -0.15 7.92
C LEU A 102 -1.63 -0.17 9.34
N PHE A 103 -0.44 0.40 9.53
CA PHE A 103 0.15 0.47 10.87
C PHE A 103 -0.60 1.41 11.81
N SER A 104 -1.31 2.42 11.30
CA SER A 104 -2.16 3.26 12.14
C SER A 104 -3.30 2.47 12.79
N LEU A 105 -3.80 1.40 12.13
CA LEU A 105 -4.84 0.55 12.70
C LEU A 105 -4.39 -0.19 13.97
N THR A 106 -3.09 -0.32 14.19
CA THR A 106 -2.54 -0.93 15.42
C THR A 106 -2.71 -0.04 16.66
N ALA A 107 -3.06 1.24 16.49
CA ALA A 107 -3.13 2.27 17.52
C ALA A 107 -1.80 2.52 18.28
N GLN A 108 -0.69 1.99 17.78
CA GLN A 108 0.63 2.09 18.41
C GLN A 108 1.42 3.28 17.88
N LYS A 109 2.45 3.69 18.62
CA LYS A 109 3.46 4.62 18.10
C LYS A 109 4.39 3.84 17.18
N VAL A 110 4.38 4.18 15.89
CA VAL A 110 5.17 3.49 14.86
C VAL A 110 6.11 4.48 14.20
N ARG A 111 7.38 4.09 14.08
CA ARG A 111 8.39 4.84 13.35
C ARG A 111 8.71 4.12 12.03
N PHE A 112 8.61 4.85 10.93
CA PHE A 112 9.06 4.43 9.61
C PHE A 112 10.45 5.00 9.36
N THR A 113 11.36 4.16 8.88
CA THR A 113 12.71 4.51 8.48
C THR A 113 12.98 4.07 7.04
N GLY A 114 14.00 4.62 6.42
CA GLY A 114 14.29 4.32 5.03
C GLY A 114 15.70 4.70 4.63
N ALA A 115 15.93 4.77 3.34
CA ALA A 115 17.20 5.10 2.73
C ALA A 115 17.01 6.12 1.60
N GLY A 116 18.12 6.70 1.14
CA GLY A 116 18.15 7.61 0.02
C GLY A 116 17.25 8.82 0.22
N ARG A 117 16.44 9.14 -0.77
CA ARG A 117 15.57 10.31 -0.80
C ARG A 117 14.11 10.01 -0.44
N LEU A 118 13.85 8.93 0.31
CA LEU A 118 12.48 8.51 0.61
C LEU A 118 11.68 9.61 1.34
N PHE A 119 12.29 10.25 2.34
CA PHE A 119 11.63 11.26 3.18
C PHE A 119 11.71 12.68 2.61
N ASP A 120 12.43 12.90 1.49
CA ASP A 120 12.32 14.15 0.70
C ASP A 120 10.99 14.20 -0.07
N ARG A 121 10.34 13.05 -0.25
CA ARG A 121 9.06 12.96 -0.97
C ARG A 121 7.92 13.42 -0.06
N PRO A 122 7.05 14.35 -0.54
CA PRO A 122 5.98 14.90 0.30
C PRO A 122 4.98 13.81 0.72
N GLN A 123 4.57 13.90 1.99
CA GLN A 123 3.53 13.06 2.58
C GLN A 123 2.34 13.89 3.08
N ALA A 124 2.16 15.09 2.54
CA ALA A 124 1.14 16.06 2.96
C ALA A 124 -0.28 15.47 2.97
N VAL A 125 -0.57 14.51 2.09
CA VAL A 125 -1.87 13.85 2.05
C VAL A 125 -2.15 13.12 3.36
N TYR A 126 -1.20 12.32 3.85
CA TYR A 126 -1.37 11.62 5.13
C TYR A 126 -1.28 12.57 6.32
N GLN A 127 -0.38 13.55 6.29
CA GLN A 127 -0.35 14.59 7.31
C GLN A 127 -1.75 15.20 7.51
N MET A 128 -2.37 15.68 6.42
CA MET A 128 -3.70 16.27 6.46
C MET A 128 -4.77 15.31 6.99
N LEU A 129 -4.73 14.02 6.61
CA LEU A 129 -5.70 13.03 7.08
C LEU A 129 -5.55 12.75 8.58
N PHE A 130 -4.32 12.65 9.07
CA PHE A 130 -4.03 12.45 10.48
C PHE A 130 -4.44 13.67 11.30
N ASP A 131 -4.10 14.88 10.85
CA ASP A 131 -4.46 16.15 11.50
C ASP A 131 -6.00 16.31 11.64
N ARG A 132 -6.75 15.99 10.57
CA ARG A 132 -8.22 16.03 10.59
C ARG A 132 -8.85 15.09 11.62
N GLN A 133 -8.17 14.00 11.96
CA GLN A 133 -8.63 13.05 12.96
C GLN A 133 -8.00 13.27 14.35
N GLY A 134 -7.15 14.30 14.50
CA GLY A 134 -6.44 14.60 15.75
C GLY A 134 -5.39 13.53 16.09
N LEU A 135 -4.80 12.89 15.09
CA LEU A 135 -3.77 11.88 15.25
C LEU A 135 -2.38 12.48 15.03
N HIS A 136 -1.38 11.85 15.61
CA HIS A 136 -0.01 12.30 15.46
C HIS A 136 0.62 11.81 14.15
N PHE A 137 1.18 12.74 13.38
CA PHE A 137 2.00 12.48 12.20
C PHE A 137 3.16 13.47 12.18
N GLU A 138 4.38 12.97 12.20
CA GLU A 138 5.59 13.80 12.16
C GLU A 138 6.54 13.25 11.09
N GLN A 139 6.91 14.10 10.13
CA GLN A 139 7.91 13.78 9.11
C GLN A 139 9.19 14.57 9.38
N THR A 140 10.32 13.86 9.45
CA THR A 140 11.66 14.42 9.54
C THR A 140 12.54 13.85 8.42
N PRO A 141 13.75 14.39 8.18
CA PRO A 141 14.69 13.79 7.23
C PRO A 141 15.06 12.33 7.54
N GLU A 142 14.96 11.92 8.82
CA GLU A 142 15.33 10.57 9.29
C GLU A 142 14.15 9.59 9.27
N GLY A 143 12.92 10.05 9.05
CA GLY A 143 11.77 9.16 9.07
C GLY A 143 10.43 9.80 9.32
N ILE A 144 9.42 8.95 9.45
CA ILE A 144 8.07 9.36 9.82
C ILE A 144 7.67 8.64 11.09
N THR A 145 7.06 9.38 12.02
CA THR A 145 6.46 8.82 13.23
C THR A 145 4.97 9.07 13.20
N ILE A 146 4.19 8.01 13.41
CA ILE A 146 2.74 8.09 13.56
C ILE A 146 2.32 7.55 14.92
N PHE A 147 1.18 8.06 15.42
CA PHE A 147 0.52 7.51 16.61
C PHE A 147 -0.98 7.78 16.56
N GLY A 148 -1.74 6.76 16.93
CA GLY A 148 -3.20 6.79 16.94
C GLY A 148 -3.81 5.99 15.79
N ARG A 149 -5.06 5.57 15.99
CA ARG A 149 -5.79 4.71 15.06
C ARG A 149 -6.64 5.54 14.10
N LEU A 150 -6.44 5.38 12.80
CA LEU A 150 -7.34 5.91 11.79
C LEU A 150 -8.75 5.35 12.01
N ARG A 151 -9.71 6.26 12.12
CA ARG A 151 -11.12 5.93 12.29
C ARG A 151 -11.80 5.84 10.92
N PRO A 152 -12.78 4.91 10.77
CA PRO A 152 -13.55 4.79 9.55
C PRO A 152 -14.32 6.07 9.23
N GLY A 153 -14.75 6.21 7.98
CA GLY A 153 -15.56 7.34 7.51
C GLY A 153 -15.18 7.78 6.10
N GLY A 154 -15.44 9.06 5.80
CA GLY A 154 -15.14 9.65 4.49
C GLY A 154 -13.72 10.22 4.43
N PHE A 155 -12.91 9.71 3.51
CA PHE A 155 -11.58 10.24 3.18
C PHE A 155 -11.66 10.97 1.84
N THR A 156 -11.19 12.21 1.80
CA THR A 156 -11.12 13.00 0.56
C THR A 156 -9.67 13.31 0.23
N LEU A 157 -9.23 12.91 -0.98
CA LEU A 157 -7.87 13.08 -1.46
C LEU A 157 -7.85 13.79 -2.80
N PRO A 158 -6.82 14.62 -3.08
CA PRO A 158 -6.56 15.12 -4.42
C PRO A 158 -6.15 13.97 -5.34
N GLY A 159 -6.58 13.99 -6.60
CA GLY A 159 -6.31 12.93 -7.58
C GLY A 159 -5.05 13.16 -8.41
N ASP A 160 -4.45 14.34 -8.33
CA ASP A 160 -3.21 14.75 -9.00
C ASP A 160 -1.94 14.42 -8.19
N VAL A 161 -2.11 13.76 -7.05
CA VAL A 161 -1.02 13.19 -6.26
C VAL A 161 -0.82 11.71 -6.58
N SER A 162 0.14 11.10 -5.93
CA SER A 162 0.43 9.67 -6.16
C SER A 162 -0.75 8.76 -5.79
N SER A 163 -1.13 7.86 -6.71
CA SER A 163 -2.10 6.78 -6.48
C SER A 163 -1.77 5.86 -5.29
N GLN A 164 -0.53 5.91 -4.80
CA GLN A 164 -0.10 5.13 -3.64
C GLN A 164 -0.82 5.53 -2.35
N PHE A 165 -1.22 6.81 -2.19
CA PHE A 165 -2.02 7.25 -1.05
C PHE A 165 -3.41 6.62 -1.06
N ILE A 166 -4.04 6.60 -2.24
CA ILE A 166 -5.36 5.99 -2.43
C ILE A 166 -5.28 4.49 -2.17
N SER A 167 -4.29 3.81 -2.78
CA SER A 167 -4.05 2.38 -2.61
C SER A 167 -3.80 2.00 -1.14
N GLY A 168 -3.03 2.80 -0.41
CA GLY A 168 -2.77 2.57 1.01
C GLY A 168 -4.04 2.62 1.87
N LEU A 169 -4.92 3.59 1.61
CA LEU A 169 -6.23 3.66 2.27
C LEU A 169 -7.15 2.52 1.87
N LEU A 170 -7.13 2.10 0.60
CA LEU A 170 -7.92 0.95 0.12
C LEU A 170 -7.53 -0.33 0.85
N PHE A 171 -6.24 -0.58 1.12
CA PHE A 171 -5.81 -1.74 1.91
C PHE A 171 -6.27 -1.66 3.37
N ALA A 172 -6.32 -0.46 3.95
CA ALA A 172 -6.69 -0.28 5.34
C ALA A 172 -8.21 -0.29 5.56
N ALA A 173 -8.99 0.25 4.61
CA ALA A 173 -10.44 0.44 4.76
C ALA A 173 -11.22 -0.84 5.12
N PRO A 174 -10.97 -2.02 4.51
CA PRO A 174 -11.68 -3.26 4.87
C PRO A 174 -11.40 -3.77 6.29
N LEU A 175 -10.34 -3.27 6.91
CA LEU A 175 -9.89 -3.67 8.25
C LEU A 175 -10.35 -2.68 9.34
N MET A 176 -11.10 -1.66 8.97
CA MET A 176 -11.69 -0.69 9.90
C MET A 176 -13.00 -1.23 10.48
N ASP A 177 -13.42 -0.68 11.63
CA ASP A 177 -14.56 -1.18 12.41
C ASP A 177 -15.93 -0.83 11.77
N SER A 178 -15.96 0.01 10.74
CA SER A 178 -17.18 0.35 9.98
C SER A 178 -16.85 0.76 8.54
N GLU A 179 -17.89 0.90 7.71
CA GLU A 179 -17.75 1.28 6.30
C GLU A 179 -16.95 2.56 6.13
N SER A 180 -16.13 2.57 5.09
CA SER A 180 -15.30 3.72 4.72
C SER A 180 -15.45 4.04 3.25
N SER A 181 -15.37 5.33 2.94
CA SER A 181 -15.38 5.82 1.56
C SER A 181 -14.15 6.67 1.28
N ILE A 182 -13.65 6.57 0.06
CA ILE A 182 -12.51 7.35 -0.42
C ILE A 182 -12.97 8.13 -1.65
N GLU A 183 -13.05 9.45 -1.52
CA GLU A 183 -13.34 10.35 -2.62
C GLU A 183 -12.05 10.92 -3.19
N VAL A 184 -11.81 10.70 -4.48
CA VAL A 184 -10.66 11.20 -5.21
C VAL A 184 -11.12 12.34 -6.10
N LEU A 185 -10.60 13.55 -5.83
CA LEU A 185 -10.97 14.78 -6.53
C LEU A 185 -10.25 14.87 -7.88
N PRO A 186 -10.86 15.52 -8.88
CA PRO A 186 -10.20 15.79 -10.16
C PRO A 186 -9.08 16.85 -10.03
N PRO A 187 -8.07 16.84 -10.94
CA PRO A 187 -7.86 15.84 -11.97
C PRO A 187 -7.39 14.51 -11.34
N TYR A 188 -7.86 13.36 -11.89
CA TYR A 188 -7.50 12.05 -11.37
C TYR A 188 -6.48 11.38 -12.29
N GLU A 189 -5.23 11.46 -11.89
CA GLU A 189 -4.09 10.85 -12.57
C GLU A 189 -3.80 9.45 -12.04
N SER A 190 -3.12 8.64 -12.84
CA SER A 190 -2.62 7.32 -12.43
C SER A 190 -3.70 6.37 -11.85
N HIS A 191 -4.96 6.50 -12.29
CA HIS A 191 -6.07 5.65 -11.83
C HIS A 191 -5.79 4.15 -12.05
N SER A 192 -5.07 3.77 -13.12
CA SER A 192 -4.74 2.37 -13.44
C SER A 192 -3.99 1.64 -12.32
N TYR A 193 -3.21 2.36 -11.49
CA TYR A 193 -2.57 1.76 -10.32
C TYR A 193 -3.55 1.55 -9.16
N VAL A 194 -4.64 2.31 -9.10
CA VAL A 194 -5.73 2.08 -8.14
C VAL A 194 -6.54 0.88 -8.59
N ASP A 195 -6.82 0.76 -9.90
CA ASP A 195 -7.50 -0.40 -10.48
C ASP A 195 -6.69 -1.68 -10.19
N LEU A 196 -5.37 -1.65 -10.40
CA LEU A 196 -4.47 -2.75 -10.03
C LEU A 196 -4.56 -3.13 -8.54
N THR A 197 -4.82 -2.16 -7.66
CA THR A 197 -5.03 -2.42 -6.23
C THR A 197 -6.36 -3.13 -5.99
N ILE A 198 -7.43 -2.65 -6.62
CA ILE A 198 -8.77 -3.22 -6.50
C ILE A 198 -8.78 -4.66 -7.05
N ASP A 199 -8.15 -4.88 -8.21
CA ASP A 199 -8.01 -6.20 -8.81
C ASP A 199 -7.27 -7.18 -7.88
N ALA A 200 -6.18 -6.72 -7.26
CA ALA A 200 -5.46 -7.54 -6.29
C ALA A 200 -6.32 -7.86 -5.07
N MET A 201 -7.01 -6.88 -4.49
CA MET A 201 -7.92 -7.07 -3.35
C MET A 201 -9.07 -8.03 -3.70
N GLN A 202 -9.60 -7.94 -4.91
CA GLN A 202 -10.68 -8.81 -5.38
C GLN A 202 -10.26 -10.28 -5.46
N GLN A 203 -9.00 -10.57 -5.82
CA GLN A 203 -8.46 -11.94 -5.80
C GLN A 203 -8.43 -12.55 -4.40
N PHE A 204 -8.45 -11.72 -3.36
CA PHE A 204 -8.53 -12.12 -1.96
C PHE A 204 -9.95 -11.96 -1.37
N GLY A 205 -10.96 -11.82 -2.22
CA GLY A 205 -12.36 -11.77 -1.81
C GLY A 205 -12.86 -10.40 -1.35
N VAL A 206 -12.01 -9.38 -1.32
CA VAL A 206 -12.39 -8.03 -0.90
C VAL A 206 -13.03 -7.28 -2.06
N LYS A 207 -14.27 -6.82 -1.88
CA LYS A 207 -15.02 -6.08 -2.90
C LYS A 207 -14.95 -4.58 -2.61
N VAL A 208 -14.50 -3.82 -3.60
CA VAL A 208 -14.52 -2.36 -3.59
C VAL A 208 -15.43 -1.90 -4.71
N SER A 209 -16.44 -1.09 -4.42
CA SER A 209 -17.25 -0.47 -5.45
C SER A 209 -16.69 0.90 -5.84
N ALA A 210 -16.59 1.16 -7.14
CA ALA A 210 -16.12 2.43 -7.69
C ALA A 210 -17.26 3.13 -8.44
N ARG A 211 -17.48 4.43 -8.18
CA ARG A 211 -18.52 5.23 -8.82
C ARG A 211 -17.99 6.62 -9.18
N ALA A 212 -18.11 6.99 -10.46
CA ALA A 212 -17.90 8.37 -10.89
C ALA A 212 -19.05 9.26 -10.39
N ARG A 213 -18.72 10.45 -9.89
CA ARG A 213 -19.68 11.47 -9.45
C ARG A 213 -19.83 12.57 -10.51
N LYS A 214 -20.95 13.29 -10.45
CA LYS A 214 -21.26 14.41 -11.40
C LYS A 214 -20.23 15.55 -11.33
N ASN A 215 -19.56 15.73 -10.22
CA ASN A 215 -18.49 16.73 -10.04
C ASN A 215 -17.13 16.30 -10.61
N GLY A 216 -17.06 15.12 -11.26
CA GLY A 216 -15.83 14.56 -11.83
C GLY A 216 -14.97 13.81 -10.82
N SER A 217 -15.36 13.72 -9.54
CA SER A 217 -14.65 12.89 -8.56
C SER A 217 -14.97 11.41 -8.72
N MET A 218 -14.04 10.54 -8.27
CA MET A 218 -14.25 9.11 -8.16
C MET A 218 -14.45 8.73 -6.71
N MET A 219 -15.51 7.98 -6.43
CA MET A 219 -15.81 7.47 -5.09
C MET A 219 -15.56 5.97 -5.03
N TYR A 220 -14.73 5.54 -4.09
CA TYR A 220 -14.52 4.15 -3.73
C TYR A 220 -15.20 3.86 -2.40
N LEU A 221 -15.94 2.77 -2.35
CA LEU A 221 -16.62 2.29 -1.14
C LEU A 221 -16.04 0.92 -0.79
N SER A 222 -15.49 0.80 0.39
CA SER A 222 -15.08 -0.47 0.96
C SER A 222 -16.17 -0.91 1.93
N LEU A 223 -16.82 -2.02 1.60
CA LEU A 223 -17.73 -2.69 2.53
C LEU A 223 -16.90 -3.43 3.57
N ILE A 224 -17.44 -3.54 4.79
CA ILE A 224 -16.84 -4.39 5.83
C ILE A 224 -16.89 -5.82 5.31
N HIS A 225 -15.75 -6.48 5.28
CA HIS A 225 -15.66 -7.91 5.03
C HIS A 225 -15.45 -8.60 6.38
N ILE A 226 -16.54 -9.07 6.92
CA ILE A 226 -16.55 -9.92 8.12
C ILE A 226 -16.31 -11.37 7.68
#